data_984500795f58b4e0d319e0ebbb845db6
#
_entry.id   984500795f58b4e0d319e0ebbb845db6
#
_cell.length_a   1.000
_cell.length_b   1.000
_cell.length_c   1.000
_cell.angle_alpha   90.00
_cell.angle_beta   90.00
_cell.angle_gamma   90.00
#
_symmetry.space_group_name_H-M   'P 1'
#
loop_
_entity.id
_entity.type
_entity.pdbx_description
1 polymer ?
#
loop_
_entity_poly.entity_id
_entity_poly.type
_entity_poly.pdbx_seq_one_letter_code
_entity_poly.pdbx_strand_id
1 'polypeptide(L)'
;MSLKGALVAREHPVLDRLASGLNVAKGGVEELLWPTRCVLCDVPGTLLCEDCRLEIPYIDALHACPYCGQAYGKLVCIDCNSFMVAHRQLAPDQRSSMHGDQGLSREGGVSPRGSESATEAQGVCMTDGPQRALDKVVSVFSFVDPCRKLITVYKDKKELRLAEVLAEMLANYIDPSWVVPGETALVAIPARKQALRERGFDHMKEVGVRLSKRCSLPFLDVLHTVDRSDQRGLSASSRQQNMKGSFAFNPQGLLRAAGVIPERVILVDDVLTTGATLMAAASVLKEAGIEQVFGLTVARLP
;
A
#
# COMPACT_ATOMS: atom_id res chain seq x y z
N MET A 1 54.36 -28.37 0.65
CA MET A 1 54.57 -27.86 2.02
C MET A 1 54.32 -26.37 2.01
N SER A 2 53.20 -25.91 2.54
CA SER A 2 53.04 -24.64 3.29
C SER A 2 51.62 -24.55 3.78
N LEU A 3 51.44 -24.71 5.07
CA LEU A 3 50.22 -24.50 5.83
C LEU A 3 50.04 -23.01 6.01
N LYS A 4 48.91 -22.44 5.58
CA LYS A 4 48.43 -21.14 6.04
C LYS A 4 47.15 -21.40 6.86
N GLY A 5 47.31 -21.25 8.19
CA GLY A 5 46.26 -21.42 9.16
C GLY A 5 45.19 -20.35 9.02
N ALA A 6 43.92 -20.78 9.03
CA ALA A 6 42.76 -19.95 9.21
C ALA A 6 42.69 -19.51 10.68
N LEU A 7 42.82 -18.21 10.92
CA LEU A 7 42.45 -17.59 12.18
C LEU A 7 40.92 -17.55 12.27
N VAL A 8 40.37 -18.48 13.03
CA VAL A 8 38.98 -18.44 13.48
C VAL A 8 38.93 -17.43 14.63
N ALA A 9 38.31 -16.28 14.37
CA ALA A 9 37.98 -15.33 15.43
C ALA A 9 37.02 -16.03 16.41
N ARG A 10 37.50 -16.32 17.61
CA ARG A 10 36.66 -16.79 18.73
C ARG A 10 35.83 -15.59 19.21
N GLU A 11 34.56 -15.61 18.89
CA GLU A 11 33.55 -14.77 19.53
C GLU A 11 33.53 -15.06 21.03
N HIS A 12 33.74 -14.04 21.85
CA HIS A 12 33.71 -14.16 23.30
C HIS A 12 32.27 -13.97 23.80
N PRO A 13 31.58 -15.04 24.22
CA PRO A 13 30.16 -14.98 24.60
C PRO A 13 29.86 -14.11 25.85
N VAL A 14 30.87 -13.71 26.58
CA VAL A 14 30.75 -12.85 27.74
C VAL A 14 30.62 -11.37 27.36
N LEU A 15 31.28 -10.93 26.28
CA LEU A 15 31.20 -9.54 25.82
C LEU A 15 29.84 -9.23 25.17
N ASP A 16 29.25 -10.20 24.47
CA ASP A 16 27.89 -10.06 23.90
C ASP A 16 26.79 -10.00 24.97
N ARG A 17 26.96 -10.73 26.07
CA ARG A 17 26.04 -10.64 27.22
C ARG A 17 26.15 -9.32 27.98
N LEU A 18 27.35 -8.74 28.07
CA LEU A 18 27.54 -7.43 28.69
C LEU A 18 27.02 -6.31 27.80
N ALA A 19 27.20 -6.39 26.47
CA ALA A 19 26.68 -5.42 25.52
C ALA A 19 25.15 -5.45 25.45
N SER A 20 24.52 -6.62 25.50
CA SER A 20 23.06 -6.77 25.56
C SER A 20 22.49 -6.26 26.91
N GLY A 21 23.16 -6.55 28.02
CA GLY A 21 22.75 -6.06 29.34
C GLY A 21 22.85 -4.55 29.50
N LEU A 22 23.87 -3.91 28.92
CA LEU A 22 24.04 -2.45 28.90
C LEU A 22 23.00 -1.75 28.01
N ASN A 23 22.60 -2.36 26.89
CA ASN A 23 21.54 -1.83 26.03
C ASN A 23 20.16 -1.93 26.68
N VAL A 24 19.86 -3.01 27.40
CA VAL A 24 18.62 -3.17 28.16
C VAL A 24 18.56 -2.16 29.32
N ALA A 25 19.67 -1.92 30.03
CA ALA A 25 19.73 -0.94 31.10
C ALA A 25 19.61 0.50 30.61
N LYS A 26 20.22 0.85 29.45
CA LYS A 26 20.06 2.17 28.82
C LYS A 26 18.63 2.41 28.38
N GLY A 27 17.99 1.46 27.71
CA GLY A 27 16.59 1.56 27.30
C GLY A 27 15.64 1.76 28.49
N GLY A 28 15.92 1.10 29.61
CA GLY A 28 15.12 1.25 30.84
C GLY A 28 15.22 2.63 31.50
N VAL A 29 16.39 3.25 31.49
CA VAL A 29 16.59 4.61 32.06
C VAL A 29 16.03 5.69 31.13
N GLU A 30 16.21 5.54 29.81
CA GLU A 30 15.63 6.45 28.82
C GLU A 30 14.11 6.41 28.88
N GLU A 31 13.50 5.24 29.00
CA GLU A 31 12.05 5.06 29.11
C GLU A 31 11.49 5.62 30.41
N LEU A 32 12.29 5.64 31.50
CA LEU A 32 11.88 6.22 32.76
C LEU A 32 11.90 7.76 32.75
N LEU A 33 12.88 8.35 32.07
CA LEU A 33 13.04 9.82 31.96
C LEU A 33 12.23 10.42 30.80
N TRP A 34 12.05 9.63 29.72
CA TRP A 34 11.35 10.03 28.51
C TRP A 34 10.48 8.89 28.01
N PRO A 35 9.35 8.62 28.69
CA PRO A 35 8.51 7.49 28.38
C PRO A 35 7.95 7.59 26.95
N THR A 36 7.92 6.45 26.26
CA THR A 36 7.20 6.33 25.00
C THR A 36 5.75 6.76 25.19
N ARG A 37 5.23 7.61 24.30
CA ARG A 37 3.87 8.15 24.38
C ARG A 37 3.06 7.76 23.17
N CYS A 38 1.77 7.58 23.38
CA CYS A 38 0.83 7.31 22.30
C CYS A 38 0.79 8.52 21.35
N VAL A 39 1.03 8.28 20.05
CA VAL A 39 1.07 9.34 19.03
C VAL A 39 -0.28 10.00 18.77
N LEU A 40 -1.37 9.41 19.27
CA LEU A 40 -2.73 9.94 19.11
C LEU A 40 -3.22 10.70 20.35
N CYS A 41 -3.08 10.13 21.55
CA CYS A 41 -3.61 10.70 22.80
C CYS A 41 -2.55 11.15 23.81
N ASP A 42 -1.26 10.92 23.54
CA ASP A 42 -0.12 11.29 24.38
C ASP A 42 -0.02 10.55 25.74
N VAL A 43 -0.82 9.50 25.95
CA VAL A 43 -0.72 8.66 27.16
C VAL A 43 0.61 7.90 27.15
N PRO A 44 1.38 7.87 28.25
CA PRO A 44 2.65 7.15 28.32
C PRO A 44 2.46 5.63 28.31
N GLY A 45 3.47 4.90 27.83
CA GLY A 45 3.56 3.44 27.88
C GLY A 45 3.72 2.77 26.51
N THR A 46 3.06 3.25 25.47
CA THR A 46 3.13 2.64 24.13
C THR A 46 3.04 3.69 23.05
N LEU A 47 3.54 3.37 21.83
CA LEU A 47 3.43 4.26 20.66
C LEU A 47 1.99 4.41 20.15
N LEU A 48 1.17 3.38 20.36
CA LEU A 48 -0.25 3.39 20.06
C LEU A 48 -0.95 2.58 21.16
N CYS A 49 -1.68 3.25 22.05
CA CYS A 49 -2.40 2.60 23.14
C CYS A 49 -3.63 1.84 22.59
N GLU A 50 -4.13 0.92 23.39
CA GLU A 50 -5.22 0.05 22.99
C GLU A 50 -6.51 0.83 22.70
N ASP A 51 -6.84 1.82 23.53
CA ASP A 51 -8.01 2.67 23.32
C ASP A 51 -7.94 3.39 21.95
N CYS A 52 -6.81 4.03 21.67
CA CYS A 52 -6.63 4.68 20.36
C CYS A 52 -6.61 3.70 19.20
N ARG A 53 -6.12 2.46 19.41
CA ARG A 53 -6.14 1.41 18.39
C ARG A 53 -7.58 1.01 18.06
N LEU A 54 -8.46 0.94 19.05
CA LEU A 54 -9.89 0.62 18.86
C LEU A 54 -10.66 1.75 18.18
N GLU A 55 -10.24 3.00 18.32
CA GLU A 55 -10.87 4.16 17.67
C GLU A 55 -10.51 4.32 16.19
N ILE A 56 -9.46 3.65 15.70
CA ILE A 56 -9.08 3.74 14.29
C ILE A 56 -10.18 3.08 13.44
N PRO A 57 -10.64 3.71 12.36
CA PRO A 57 -11.73 3.20 11.54
C PRO A 57 -11.27 2.03 10.65
N TYR A 58 -11.28 0.83 11.19
CA TYR A 58 -10.97 -0.40 10.47
C TYR A 58 -11.99 -0.66 9.36
N ILE A 59 -11.52 -1.14 8.22
CA ILE A 59 -12.38 -1.64 7.15
C ILE A 59 -12.63 -3.12 7.41
N ASP A 60 -13.88 -3.49 7.64
CA ASP A 60 -14.26 -4.89 7.72
C ASP A 60 -14.17 -5.54 6.34
N ALA A 61 -13.22 -6.46 6.19
CA ALA A 61 -13.01 -7.18 4.94
C ALA A 61 -14.25 -7.96 4.46
N LEU A 62 -15.13 -8.37 5.39
CA LEU A 62 -16.39 -9.04 5.06
C LEU A 62 -17.45 -8.06 4.50
N HIS A 63 -17.28 -6.77 4.75
CA HIS A 63 -18.15 -5.70 4.28
C HIS A 63 -17.44 -4.76 3.30
N ALA A 64 -16.46 -5.27 2.59
CA ALA A 64 -15.72 -4.54 1.58
C ALA A 64 -15.87 -5.17 0.19
N CYS A 65 -15.72 -4.34 -0.85
CA CYS A 65 -15.71 -4.83 -2.22
C CYS A 65 -14.63 -5.92 -2.40
N PRO A 66 -14.97 -7.12 -2.94
CA PRO A 66 -14.03 -8.24 -3.04
C PRO A 66 -12.85 -7.98 -3.97
N TYR A 67 -12.92 -6.96 -4.82
CA TYR A 67 -11.86 -6.63 -5.78
C TYR A 67 -10.94 -5.51 -5.29
N CYS A 68 -11.51 -4.38 -4.86
CA CYS A 68 -10.73 -3.20 -4.49
C CYS A 68 -10.71 -2.88 -3.00
N GLY A 69 -11.41 -3.64 -2.16
CA GLY A 69 -11.46 -3.42 -0.72
C GLY A 69 -12.20 -2.17 -0.26
N GLN A 70 -13.02 -1.54 -1.14
CA GLN A 70 -13.84 -0.39 -0.72
C GLN A 70 -14.93 -0.81 0.25
N ALA A 71 -15.08 -0.07 1.33
CA ALA A 71 -16.15 -0.28 2.30
C ALA A 71 -17.51 0.05 1.66
N TYR A 72 -18.12 -0.94 1.00
CA TYR A 72 -19.36 -0.81 0.21
C TYR A 72 -20.37 -1.91 0.56
N GLY A 73 -20.15 -2.67 1.59
CA GLY A 73 -20.89 -3.89 1.92
C GLY A 73 -20.33 -5.12 1.19
N LYS A 74 -21.04 -6.22 1.20
CA LYS A 74 -20.62 -7.51 0.61
C LYS A 74 -20.68 -7.56 -0.93
N LEU A 75 -21.03 -6.46 -1.58
CA LEU A 75 -21.23 -6.38 -3.01
C LEU A 75 -20.02 -5.79 -3.72
N VAL A 76 -19.91 -6.09 -5.00
CA VAL A 76 -18.94 -5.42 -5.89
C VAL A 76 -19.34 -3.94 -5.98
N CYS A 77 -18.41 -3.04 -5.65
CA CYS A 77 -18.67 -1.60 -5.69
C CYS A 77 -18.92 -1.11 -7.14
N ILE A 78 -19.49 0.07 -7.26
CA ILE A 78 -19.85 0.68 -8.55
C ILE A 78 -18.65 0.73 -9.52
N ASP A 79 -17.46 1.01 -8.98
CA ASP A 79 -16.24 1.17 -9.78
C ASP A 79 -15.62 -0.17 -10.23
N CYS A 80 -15.95 -1.26 -9.54
CA CYS A 80 -15.49 -2.61 -9.88
C CYS A 80 -16.56 -3.45 -10.60
N ASN A 81 -17.79 -2.95 -10.69
CA ASN A 81 -18.88 -3.63 -11.38
C ASN A 81 -18.75 -3.39 -12.88
N SER A 82 -18.45 -4.45 -13.65
CA SER A 82 -18.23 -4.37 -15.09
C SER A 82 -19.43 -3.79 -15.87
N PHE A 83 -20.65 -4.06 -15.43
CA PHE A 83 -21.86 -3.49 -16.04
C PHE A 83 -21.94 -1.97 -15.82
N MET A 84 -21.67 -1.50 -14.60
CA MET A 84 -21.67 -0.07 -14.27
C MET A 84 -20.55 0.69 -14.97
N VAL A 85 -19.37 0.07 -15.08
CA VAL A 85 -18.23 0.63 -15.83
C VAL A 85 -18.56 0.76 -17.30
N ALA A 86 -19.09 -0.29 -17.93
CA ALA A 86 -19.50 -0.25 -19.33
C ALA A 86 -20.58 0.83 -19.57
N HIS A 87 -21.56 0.95 -18.66
CA HIS A 87 -22.60 1.97 -18.76
C HIS A 87 -22.07 3.40 -18.62
N ARG A 88 -21.04 3.63 -17.81
CA ARG A 88 -20.38 4.95 -17.70
C ARG A 88 -19.63 5.35 -18.97
N GLN A 89 -19.11 4.39 -19.73
CA GLN A 89 -18.36 4.64 -20.95
C GLN A 89 -19.27 4.95 -22.16
N LEU A 90 -20.59 4.64 -22.04
CA LEU A 90 -21.56 4.98 -23.08
C LEU A 90 -21.83 6.50 -23.11
N ALA A 91 -21.92 7.05 -24.30
CA ALA A 91 -22.36 8.44 -24.50
C ALA A 91 -23.81 8.63 -23.97
N PRO A 92 -24.19 9.86 -23.56
CA PRO A 92 -25.50 10.11 -22.95
C PRO A 92 -26.70 9.66 -23.83
N ASP A 93 -26.57 9.76 -25.13
CA ASP A 93 -27.54 9.29 -26.14
C ASP A 93 -27.68 7.75 -26.18
N GLN A 94 -26.59 7.03 -25.91
CA GLN A 94 -26.57 5.57 -25.90
C GLN A 94 -27.10 4.99 -24.57
N ARG A 95 -27.10 5.75 -23.48
CA ARG A 95 -27.63 5.33 -22.18
C ARG A 95 -29.14 5.19 -22.18
N SER A 96 -29.84 6.05 -22.94
CA SER A 96 -31.31 6.07 -23.00
C SER A 96 -31.90 4.88 -23.74
N SER A 97 -31.15 4.25 -24.65
CA SER A 97 -31.61 3.11 -25.46
C SER A 97 -31.64 1.76 -24.70
N MET A 98 -30.96 1.66 -23.55
CA MET A 98 -30.95 0.43 -22.73
C MET A 98 -32.08 0.36 -21.70
N HIS A 99 -32.78 1.45 -21.45
CA HIS A 99 -33.98 1.45 -20.61
C HIS A 99 -35.18 1.41 -21.55
N GLY A 100 -35.71 0.20 -21.76
CA GLY A 100 -36.92 -0.02 -22.57
C GLY A 100 -38.04 0.87 -22.09
N ASP A 101 -38.52 1.71 -23.00
CA ASP A 101 -39.58 2.69 -22.82
C ASP A 101 -40.88 1.99 -22.42
N GLN A 102 -41.32 2.18 -21.16
CA GLN A 102 -42.71 2.07 -20.78
C GLN A 102 -43.17 3.48 -20.42
N GLY A 103 -43.82 4.08 -21.38
CA GLY A 103 -44.26 5.46 -21.38
C GLY A 103 -45.12 5.80 -20.18
N LEU A 104 -44.73 6.89 -19.53
CA LEU A 104 -45.59 7.75 -18.71
C LEU A 104 -45.18 9.20 -18.99
N SER A 105 -45.91 9.81 -19.90
CA SER A 105 -45.89 11.25 -20.16
C SER A 105 -46.20 12.02 -18.88
N ARG A 106 -45.29 12.86 -18.45
CA ARG A 106 -45.56 13.99 -17.54
C ARG A 106 -44.82 15.22 -18.08
N GLU A 107 -45.63 16.12 -18.58
CA GLU A 107 -45.27 17.53 -18.85
C GLU A 107 -44.99 18.23 -17.54
N GLY A 108 -43.94 19.05 -17.49
CA GLY A 108 -43.68 19.91 -16.34
C GLY A 108 -42.21 20.41 -16.37
N GLY A 109 -41.98 21.47 -17.15
CA GLY A 109 -40.70 22.12 -17.23
C GLY A 109 -40.32 22.86 -15.94
N VAL A 110 -39.14 22.57 -15.39
CA VAL A 110 -38.39 23.50 -14.54
C VAL A 110 -36.92 23.35 -14.94
N SER A 111 -36.37 24.45 -15.48
CA SER A 111 -34.96 24.59 -15.79
C SER A 111 -34.16 24.92 -14.52
N PRO A 112 -33.15 24.19 -14.10
CA PRO A 112 -32.21 24.65 -13.09
C PRO A 112 -31.03 25.38 -13.76
N ARG A 113 -30.88 26.64 -13.36
CA ARG A 113 -29.69 27.45 -13.64
C ARG A 113 -28.54 27.01 -12.72
N GLY A 114 -27.34 27.06 -13.27
CA GLY A 114 -26.09 27.15 -12.51
C GLY A 114 -25.38 25.83 -12.29
N SER A 115 -24.53 25.45 -13.25
CA SER A 115 -23.55 24.39 -13.07
C SER A 115 -22.21 24.99 -12.62
N GLU A 116 -21.94 24.96 -11.31
CA GLU A 116 -20.56 25.02 -10.85
C GLU A 116 -19.88 23.70 -11.24
N SER A 117 -18.80 23.80 -11.99
CA SER A 117 -17.99 22.70 -12.43
C SER A 117 -17.25 22.06 -11.24
N ALA A 118 -17.87 21.12 -10.58
CA ALA A 118 -17.16 20.15 -9.76
C ALA A 118 -16.34 19.28 -10.72
N THR A 119 -15.03 19.44 -10.71
CA THR A 119 -14.09 18.48 -11.29
C THR A 119 -14.21 17.19 -10.50
N GLU A 120 -15.12 16.32 -10.92
CA GLU A 120 -15.21 14.96 -10.44
C GLU A 120 -13.88 14.28 -10.71
N ALA A 121 -13.15 13.94 -9.64
CA ALA A 121 -12.03 13.02 -9.71
C ALA A 121 -12.61 11.67 -10.15
N GLN A 122 -12.52 11.38 -11.43
CA GLN A 122 -12.91 10.08 -12.00
C GLN A 122 -11.99 9.02 -11.38
N GLY A 123 -12.55 8.26 -10.42
CA GLY A 123 -11.89 7.10 -9.85
C GLY A 123 -11.56 6.11 -10.97
N VAL A 124 -10.28 5.80 -11.13
CA VAL A 124 -9.84 4.77 -12.06
C VAL A 124 -10.34 3.43 -11.52
N CYS A 125 -11.19 2.73 -12.29
CA CYS A 125 -11.57 1.37 -11.94
C CYS A 125 -10.32 0.49 -11.97
N MET A 126 -10.01 -0.17 -10.84
CA MET A 126 -8.85 -1.08 -10.74
C MET A 126 -9.04 -2.38 -11.53
N THR A 127 -10.14 -2.49 -12.28
CA THR A 127 -10.57 -3.74 -12.92
C THR A 127 -10.81 -3.63 -14.42
N ASP A 128 -10.33 -2.59 -15.09
CA ASP A 128 -10.57 -2.40 -16.53
C ASP A 128 -9.74 -3.37 -17.36
N GLY A 129 -10.42 -4.31 -18.01
CA GLY A 129 -9.91 -5.18 -19.06
C GLY A 129 -9.59 -6.63 -18.67
N PRO A 130 -9.37 -7.51 -19.67
CA PRO A 130 -9.12 -8.93 -19.48
C PRO A 130 -7.75 -9.26 -18.84
N GLN A 131 -6.87 -8.27 -18.64
CA GLN A 131 -5.59 -8.41 -17.94
C GLN A 131 -5.54 -7.43 -16.78
N ARG A 132 -6.13 -7.83 -15.66
CA ARG A 132 -6.02 -7.08 -14.40
C ARG A 132 -4.58 -7.13 -13.93
N ALA A 133 -3.93 -5.98 -13.78
CA ALA A 133 -2.60 -5.93 -13.20
C ALA A 133 -2.64 -6.29 -11.70
N LEU A 134 -3.71 -5.90 -10.98
CA LEU A 134 -3.99 -6.28 -9.60
C LEU A 134 -5.12 -7.30 -9.53
N ASP A 135 -4.89 -8.42 -8.83
CA ASP A 135 -5.88 -9.48 -8.66
C ASP A 135 -6.89 -9.13 -7.54
N LYS A 136 -6.41 -8.57 -6.43
CA LYS A 136 -7.24 -8.11 -5.31
C LYS A 136 -6.50 -7.06 -4.50
N VAL A 137 -7.24 -6.17 -3.82
CA VAL A 137 -6.68 -5.18 -2.90
C VAL A 137 -7.42 -5.21 -1.58
N VAL A 138 -6.67 -5.15 -0.49
CA VAL A 138 -7.19 -5.00 0.87
C VAL A 138 -6.57 -3.75 1.50
N SER A 139 -7.40 -2.96 2.16
CA SER A 139 -6.97 -1.81 2.95
C SER A 139 -7.41 -2.00 4.39
N VAL A 140 -6.52 -1.68 5.35
CA VAL A 140 -6.80 -1.90 6.78
C VAL A 140 -7.77 -0.86 7.32
N PHE A 141 -7.58 0.43 6.97
CA PHE A 141 -8.34 1.55 7.53
C PHE A 141 -8.99 2.43 6.47
N SER A 142 -10.04 3.14 6.86
CA SER A 142 -10.47 4.35 6.15
C SER A 142 -9.53 5.50 6.46
N PHE A 143 -9.09 6.26 5.43
CA PHE A 143 -8.15 7.38 5.58
C PHE A 143 -8.84 8.64 6.11
N VAL A 144 -9.39 8.52 7.31
CA VAL A 144 -9.97 9.61 8.10
C VAL A 144 -9.27 9.66 9.46
N ASP A 145 -9.50 10.69 10.26
CA ASP A 145 -8.94 10.72 11.61
C ASP A 145 -9.58 9.63 12.48
N PRO A 146 -8.80 8.99 13.38
CA PRO A 146 -7.40 9.26 13.75
C PRO A 146 -6.33 8.60 12.84
N CYS A 147 -6.71 7.77 11.86
CA CYS A 147 -5.77 7.07 10.97
C CYS A 147 -4.87 8.05 10.20
N ARG A 148 -5.45 9.15 9.68
CA ARG A 148 -4.67 10.20 8.98
C ARG A 148 -3.56 10.75 9.86
N LYS A 149 -3.84 11.05 11.14
CA LYS A 149 -2.86 11.53 12.11
C LYS A 149 -1.74 10.50 12.32
N LEU A 150 -2.08 9.22 12.48
CA LEU A 150 -1.12 8.12 12.64
C LEU A 150 -0.12 8.07 11.46
N ILE A 151 -0.62 8.07 10.23
CA ILE A 151 0.20 8.03 9.01
C ILE A 151 1.06 9.29 8.88
N THR A 152 0.52 10.47 9.21
CA THR A 152 1.27 11.74 9.19
C THR A 152 2.41 11.73 10.20
N VAL A 153 2.18 11.25 11.42
CA VAL A 153 3.25 11.14 12.44
C VAL A 153 4.34 10.19 11.96
N TYR A 154 3.98 9.05 11.38
CA TYR A 154 4.94 8.12 10.84
C TYR A 154 5.80 8.73 9.72
N LYS A 155 5.15 9.34 8.72
CA LYS A 155 5.82 9.86 7.52
C LYS A 155 6.56 11.16 7.75
N ASP A 156 5.89 12.14 8.36
CA ASP A 156 6.35 13.53 8.35
C ASP A 156 7.07 13.90 9.65
N LYS A 157 6.64 13.32 10.79
CA LYS A 157 7.38 13.47 12.07
C LYS A 157 8.47 12.43 12.25
N LYS A 158 8.63 11.52 11.30
CA LYS A 158 9.68 10.48 11.24
C LYS A 158 9.71 9.56 12.45
N GLU A 159 8.55 9.24 13.02
CA GLU A 159 8.44 8.28 14.12
C GLU A 159 8.57 6.85 13.58
N LEU A 160 9.82 6.44 13.32
CA LEU A 160 10.14 5.17 12.65
C LEU A 160 9.67 3.93 13.43
N ARG A 161 9.52 4.03 14.75
CA ARG A 161 9.04 2.92 15.58
C ARG A 161 7.61 2.52 15.22
N LEU A 162 6.82 3.44 14.65
CA LEU A 162 5.47 3.12 14.15
C LEU A 162 5.49 2.10 12.99
N ALA A 163 6.61 1.90 12.30
CA ALA A 163 6.69 0.88 11.26
C ALA A 163 6.39 -0.53 11.78
N GLU A 164 6.76 -0.84 13.04
CA GLU A 164 6.42 -2.12 13.68
C GLU A 164 4.91 -2.24 13.93
N VAL A 165 4.30 -1.17 14.43
CA VAL A 165 2.85 -1.12 14.67
C VAL A 165 2.06 -1.28 13.37
N LEU A 166 2.48 -0.56 12.31
CA LEU A 166 1.83 -0.68 10.99
C LEU A 166 2.03 -2.06 10.36
N ALA A 167 3.22 -2.65 10.51
CA ALA A 167 3.48 -4.01 10.04
C ALA A 167 2.62 -5.06 10.76
N GLU A 168 2.42 -4.91 12.06
CA GLU A 168 1.51 -5.76 12.84
C GLU A 168 0.07 -5.67 12.33
N MET A 169 -0.42 -4.43 12.12
CA MET A 169 -1.76 -4.20 11.61
C MET A 169 -1.96 -4.79 10.22
N LEU A 170 -1.00 -4.58 9.31
CA LEU A 170 -1.04 -5.15 7.96
C LEU A 170 -1.02 -6.68 7.97
N ALA A 171 -0.22 -7.30 8.84
CA ALA A 171 -0.12 -8.76 8.94
C ALA A 171 -1.47 -9.42 9.20
N ASN A 172 -2.31 -8.79 10.04
CA ASN A 172 -3.66 -9.30 10.38
C ASN A 172 -4.66 -9.22 9.22
N TYR A 173 -4.33 -8.48 8.15
CA TYR A 173 -5.19 -8.28 6.98
C TYR A 173 -4.69 -8.99 5.71
N ILE A 174 -3.59 -9.73 5.78
CA ILE A 174 -3.16 -10.61 4.70
C ILE A 174 -4.19 -11.74 4.57
N ASP A 175 -4.81 -11.85 3.40
CA ASP A 175 -5.69 -12.98 3.09
C ASP A 175 -4.84 -14.27 3.03
N PRO A 176 -5.15 -15.29 3.83
CA PRO A 176 -4.37 -16.54 3.83
C PRO A 176 -4.28 -17.20 2.45
N SER A 177 -5.25 -16.99 1.58
CA SER A 177 -5.26 -17.52 0.21
C SER A 177 -4.17 -16.93 -0.70
N TRP A 178 -3.61 -15.78 -0.32
CA TRP A 178 -2.51 -15.14 -1.06
C TRP A 178 -1.17 -15.79 -0.76
N VAL A 179 -1.06 -16.47 0.39
CA VAL A 179 0.20 -16.98 0.91
C VAL A 179 0.38 -18.43 0.53
N VAL A 180 1.33 -18.69 -0.37
CA VAL A 180 1.80 -20.04 -0.70
C VAL A 180 3.28 -20.10 -0.37
N PRO A 181 3.71 -21.02 0.52
CA PRO A 181 5.11 -21.13 0.94
C PRO A 181 6.04 -21.36 -0.27
N GLY A 182 7.08 -20.53 -0.36
CA GLY A 182 8.06 -20.59 -1.46
C GLY A 182 7.65 -19.86 -2.74
N GLU A 183 6.36 -19.50 -2.91
CA GLU A 183 5.83 -18.85 -4.11
C GLU A 183 5.45 -17.38 -3.87
N THR A 184 5.21 -16.98 -2.62
CA THR A 184 4.73 -15.63 -2.29
C THR A 184 5.83 -14.76 -1.68
N ALA A 185 5.96 -13.52 -2.17
CA ALA A 185 6.87 -12.52 -1.64
C ALA A 185 6.18 -11.18 -1.38
N LEU A 186 6.79 -10.35 -0.52
CA LEU A 186 6.38 -8.98 -0.25
C LEU A 186 7.22 -8.01 -1.08
N VAL A 187 6.58 -7.00 -1.65
CA VAL A 187 7.22 -5.89 -2.35
C VAL A 187 6.60 -4.58 -1.86
N ALA A 188 7.42 -3.64 -1.40
CA ALA A 188 6.93 -2.32 -1.02
C ALA A 188 6.90 -1.38 -2.24
N ILE A 189 5.90 -0.51 -2.28
CA ILE A 189 5.90 0.62 -3.22
C ILE A 189 7.02 1.59 -2.81
N PRO A 190 8.01 1.83 -3.68
CA PRO A 190 9.16 2.67 -3.33
C PRO A 190 8.76 4.14 -3.22
N ALA A 191 9.32 4.83 -2.24
CA ALA A 191 9.15 6.27 -2.10
C ALA A 191 9.75 7.01 -3.31
N ARG A 192 9.12 8.12 -3.72
CA ARG A 192 9.69 9.00 -4.75
C ARG A 192 11.02 9.56 -4.26
N LYS A 193 11.99 9.73 -5.17
CA LYS A 193 13.34 10.24 -4.83
C LYS A 193 13.32 11.55 -4.05
N GLN A 194 12.40 12.48 -4.38
CA GLN A 194 12.24 13.72 -3.64
C GLN A 194 11.79 13.45 -2.20
N ALA A 195 10.76 12.64 -1.99
CA ALA A 195 10.26 12.28 -0.67
C ALA A 195 11.33 11.53 0.16
N LEU A 196 12.14 10.68 -0.49
CA LEU A 196 13.26 10.00 0.15
C LEU A 196 14.33 10.98 0.63
N ARG A 197 14.68 12.02 -0.18
CA ARG A 197 15.62 13.07 0.22
C ARG A 197 15.11 13.90 1.38
N GLU A 198 13.83 14.27 1.38
CA GLU A 198 13.19 15.09 2.42
C GLU A 198 13.04 14.32 3.74
N ARG A 199 12.63 13.06 3.67
CA ARG A 199 12.40 12.21 4.85
C ARG A 199 13.66 11.55 5.38
N GLY A 200 14.59 11.18 4.50
CA GLY A 200 15.81 10.45 4.83
C GLY A 200 15.63 8.93 4.90
N PHE A 201 14.42 8.41 4.67
CA PHE A 201 14.12 6.97 4.70
C PHE A 201 12.96 6.61 3.78
N ASP A 202 12.92 5.36 3.33
CA ASP A 202 11.78 4.80 2.61
C ASP A 202 10.80 4.16 3.60
N HIS A 203 9.70 4.86 3.83
CA HIS A 203 8.71 4.51 4.85
C HIS A 203 8.05 3.15 4.60
N MET A 204 7.72 2.82 3.34
CA MET A 204 7.09 1.52 3.06
C MET A 204 8.08 0.37 3.01
N LYS A 205 9.33 0.62 2.65
CA LYS A 205 10.40 -0.38 2.81
C LYS A 205 10.62 -0.75 4.27
N GLU A 206 10.61 0.23 5.18
CA GLU A 206 10.71 0.00 6.64
C GLU A 206 9.56 -0.86 7.16
N VAL A 207 8.33 -0.60 6.73
CA VAL A 207 7.15 -1.43 7.07
C VAL A 207 7.27 -2.81 6.44
N GLY A 208 7.61 -2.90 5.15
CA GLY A 208 7.71 -4.15 4.41
C GLY A 208 8.72 -5.13 4.98
N VAL A 209 9.89 -4.64 5.42
CA VAL A 209 10.91 -5.47 6.08
C VAL A 209 10.40 -6.04 7.42
N ARG A 210 9.66 -5.26 8.22
CA ARG A 210 9.08 -5.73 9.48
C ARG A 210 7.93 -6.71 9.24
N LEU A 211 7.09 -6.42 8.27
CA LEU A 211 6.01 -7.31 7.84
C LEU A 211 6.56 -8.66 7.36
N SER A 212 7.64 -8.65 6.57
CA SER A 212 8.35 -9.84 6.11
C SER A 212 8.77 -10.76 7.26
N LYS A 213 9.39 -10.20 8.29
CA LYS A 213 9.81 -10.94 9.48
C LYS A 213 8.61 -11.51 10.24
N ARG A 214 7.53 -10.74 10.37
CA ARG A 214 6.32 -11.13 11.10
C ARG A 214 5.54 -12.25 10.42
N CYS A 215 5.46 -12.21 9.09
CA CYS A 215 4.73 -13.20 8.29
C CYS A 215 5.60 -14.33 7.75
N SER A 216 6.92 -14.30 8.00
CA SER A 216 7.90 -15.24 7.43
C SER A 216 7.85 -15.31 5.90
N LEU A 217 7.55 -14.17 5.25
CA LEU A 217 7.56 -14.03 3.80
C LEU A 217 8.82 -13.30 3.34
N PRO A 218 9.46 -13.67 2.22
CA PRO A 218 10.60 -12.94 1.68
C PRO A 218 10.18 -11.51 1.27
N PHE A 219 11.03 -10.52 1.60
CA PHE A 219 10.91 -9.15 1.13
C PHE A 219 11.82 -8.93 -0.07
N LEU A 220 11.24 -8.47 -1.19
CA LEU A 220 11.95 -8.21 -2.43
C LEU A 220 12.01 -6.71 -2.73
N ASP A 221 13.21 -6.18 -2.90
CA ASP A 221 13.46 -4.78 -3.29
C ASP A 221 13.64 -4.70 -4.82
N VAL A 222 12.58 -5.03 -5.56
CA VAL A 222 12.59 -5.21 -7.01
C VAL A 222 11.94 -4.07 -7.79
N LEU A 223 11.39 -3.06 -7.11
CA LEU A 223 10.80 -1.88 -7.74
C LEU A 223 11.61 -0.63 -7.42
N HIS A 224 11.77 0.25 -8.41
CA HIS A 224 12.27 1.59 -8.20
C HIS A 224 11.46 2.62 -9.00
N THR A 225 11.41 3.87 -8.49
CA THR A 225 10.75 4.97 -9.18
C THR A 225 11.63 5.51 -10.31
N VAL A 226 11.02 5.76 -11.47
CA VAL A 226 11.65 6.42 -12.63
C VAL A 226 11.41 7.93 -12.55
N ASP A 227 12.47 8.74 -12.63
CA ASP A 227 12.36 10.20 -12.62
C ASP A 227 11.80 10.72 -13.94
N ARG A 228 10.79 11.58 -13.85
CA ARG A 228 10.17 12.22 -15.02
C ARG A 228 10.96 13.41 -15.59
N SER A 229 12.12 13.72 -15.04
CA SER A 229 12.99 14.81 -15.55
C SER A 229 13.46 14.58 -16.98
N ASP A 230 13.48 13.32 -17.44
CA ASP A 230 13.92 12.96 -18.79
C ASP A 230 12.79 12.96 -19.83
N GLN A 231 11.54 13.25 -19.43
CA GLN A 231 10.38 13.27 -20.33
C GLN A 231 9.72 14.65 -20.45
N ARG A 232 10.50 15.71 -20.62
CA ARG A 232 9.99 17.07 -20.88
C ARG A 232 9.41 17.15 -22.30
N GLY A 233 8.06 16.98 -22.43
CA GLY A 233 7.40 17.17 -23.72
C GLY A 233 5.97 16.70 -23.87
N LEU A 234 5.28 16.21 -22.84
CA LEU A 234 3.94 15.64 -22.99
C LEU A 234 2.84 16.47 -22.29
N SER A 235 1.72 16.64 -23.02
CA SER A 235 0.56 17.45 -22.67
C SER A 235 -0.30 16.91 -21.52
N ALA A 236 -1.20 17.78 -20.98
CA ALA A 236 -2.02 17.54 -19.78
C ALA A 236 -3.05 16.40 -19.88
N SER A 237 -3.41 15.93 -21.08
CA SER A 237 -4.34 14.81 -21.31
C SER A 237 -3.76 13.44 -20.98
N SER A 238 -2.46 13.36 -20.72
CA SER A 238 -1.71 12.13 -20.48
C SER A 238 -1.55 11.76 -18.99
N ARG A 239 -2.27 12.39 -18.04
CA ARG A 239 -2.10 12.06 -16.60
C ARG A 239 -2.46 10.61 -16.27
N GLN A 240 -3.41 10.00 -16.96
CA GLN A 240 -3.77 8.60 -16.82
C GLN A 240 -2.79 7.65 -17.55
N GLN A 241 -2.28 8.06 -18.72
CA GLN A 241 -1.19 7.38 -19.42
C GLN A 241 0.18 7.61 -18.74
N ASN A 242 0.29 8.66 -17.94
CA ASN A 242 1.51 9.11 -17.26
C ASN A 242 1.94 8.22 -16.08
N MET A 243 1.13 7.26 -15.63
CA MET A 243 1.55 6.28 -14.61
C MET A 243 2.28 5.09 -15.22
N LYS A 244 2.04 4.76 -16.50
CA LYS A 244 2.88 3.82 -17.24
C LYS A 244 4.29 4.43 -17.34
N GLY A 245 5.30 3.72 -16.80
CA GLY A 245 6.68 4.20 -16.73
C GLY A 245 7.06 4.96 -15.44
N SER A 246 6.19 5.00 -14.42
CA SER A 246 6.58 5.55 -13.10
C SER A 246 7.46 4.61 -12.28
N PHE A 247 7.41 3.33 -12.58
CA PHE A 247 8.22 2.29 -11.94
C PHE A 247 8.99 1.49 -12.97
N ALA A 248 10.12 0.93 -12.55
CA ALA A 248 10.87 -0.05 -13.30
C ALA A 248 11.26 -1.23 -12.40
N PHE A 249 11.39 -2.40 -13.02
CA PHE A 249 11.79 -3.62 -12.35
C PHE A 249 13.31 -3.67 -12.19
N ASN A 250 13.77 -4.02 -10.98
CA ASN A 250 15.17 -4.19 -10.65
C ASN A 250 15.50 -5.66 -10.38
N PRO A 251 16.05 -6.40 -11.35
CA PRO A 251 16.36 -7.82 -11.17
C PRO A 251 17.45 -8.08 -10.12
N GLN A 252 18.27 -7.09 -9.76
CA GLN A 252 19.28 -7.24 -8.70
C GLN A 252 18.64 -7.46 -7.32
N GLY A 253 17.40 -7.00 -7.12
CA GLY A 253 16.63 -7.27 -5.92
C GLY A 253 16.31 -8.75 -5.75
N LEU A 254 16.11 -9.49 -6.84
CA LEU A 254 15.89 -10.95 -6.82
C LEU A 254 17.16 -11.71 -6.43
N LEU A 255 18.32 -11.30 -6.94
CA LEU A 255 19.59 -11.99 -6.66
C LEU A 255 19.93 -12.03 -5.17
N ARG A 256 19.50 -11.02 -4.42
CA ARG A 256 19.66 -10.94 -2.96
C ARG A 256 18.71 -11.87 -2.19
N ALA A 257 17.65 -12.34 -2.84
CA ALA A 257 16.58 -13.15 -2.25
C ALA A 257 16.44 -14.53 -2.89
N ALA A 258 17.55 -15.21 -3.20
CA ALA A 258 17.63 -16.55 -3.80
C ALA A 258 17.42 -16.63 -5.33
N GLY A 259 17.26 -15.52 -6.06
CA GLY A 259 17.31 -15.50 -7.53
C GLY A 259 16.08 -16.05 -8.27
N VAL A 260 15.03 -16.44 -7.55
CA VAL A 260 13.81 -16.99 -8.15
C VAL A 260 12.73 -15.92 -8.21
N ILE A 261 12.05 -15.79 -9.35
CA ILE A 261 10.88 -14.93 -9.49
C ILE A 261 9.72 -15.62 -8.76
N PRO A 262 9.06 -14.97 -7.78
CA PRO A 262 7.91 -15.54 -7.12
C PRO A 262 6.71 -15.56 -8.06
N GLU A 263 5.84 -16.56 -7.93
CA GLU A 263 4.58 -16.59 -8.69
C GLU A 263 3.61 -15.52 -8.19
N ARG A 264 3.69 -15.16 -6.89
CA ARG A 264 2.77 -14.28 -6.20
C ARG A 264 3.52 -13.15 -5.48
N VAL A 265 2.99 -11.94 -5.60
CA VAL A 265 3.50 -10.78 -4.88
C VAL A 265 2.38 -10.07 -4.13
N ILE A 266 2.64 -9.72 -2.89
CA ILE A 266 1.82 -8.78 -2.11
C ILE A 266 2.52 -7.43 -2.15
N LEU A 267 1.94 -6.47 -2.91
CA LEU A 267 2.37 -5.09 -2.96
C LEU A 267 1.89 -4.33 -1.73
N VAL A 268 2.82 -3.71 -0.99
CA VAL A 268 2.50 -2.97 0.24
C VAL A 268 2.62 -1.47 -0.01
N ASP A 269 1.57 -0.71 0.33
CA ASP A 269 1.54 0.76 0.21
C ASP A 269 0.86 1.40 1.43
N ASP A 270 1.02 2.71 1.59
CA ASP A 270 0.45 3.43 2.73
C ASP A 270 -1.01 3.84 2.51
N VAL A 271 -1.33 4.53 1.43
CA VAL A 271 -2.68 5.07 1.18
C VAL A 271 -3.15 4.79 -0.22
N LEU A 272 -4.20 4.01 -0.32
CA LEU A 272 -4.93 3.78 -1.54
C LEU A 272 -5.87 4.97 -1.81
N THR A 273 -5.56 5.72 -2.87
CA THR A 273 -6.43 6.79 -3.39
C THR A 273 -7.22 6.29 -4.60
N THR A 274 -6.72 6.50 -5.78
CA THR A 274 -7.29 6.01 -7.04
C THR A 274 -6.81 4.61 -7.42
N GLY A 275 -5.81 4.08 -6.72
CA GLY A 275 -5.15 2.82 -7.08
C GLY A 275 -4.13 2.91 -8.21
N ALA A 276 -3.97 4.09 -8.85
CA ALA A 276 -3.09 4.25 -10.00
C ALA A 276 -1.63 3.87 -9.71
N THR A 277 -1.14 4.12 -8.49
CA THR A 277 0.21 3.74 -8.05
C THR A 277 0.36 2.22 -8.00
N LEU A 278 -0.56 1.53 -7.33
CA LEU A 278 -0.55 0.08 -7.22
C LEU A 278 -0.71 -0.59 -8.59
N MET A 279 -1.60 -0.07 -9.45
CA MET A 279 -1.79 -0.59 -10.80
C MET A 279 -0.53 -0.47 -11.65
N ALA A 280 0.15 0.68 -11.61
CA ALA A 280 1.39 0.90 -12.36
C ALA A 280 2.52 -0.03 -11.88
N ALA A 281 2.66 -0.21 -10.57
CA ALA A 281 3.64 -1.13 -9.99
C ALA A 281 3.31 -2.59 -10.33
N ALA A 282 2.04 -2.97 -10.22
CA ALA A 282 1.58 -4.32 -10.56
C ALA A 282 1.81 -4.65 -12.04
N SER A 283 1.57 -3.70 -12.96
CA SER A 283 1.85 -3.91 -14.39
C SER A 283 3.32 -4.24 -14.64
N VAL A 284 4.24 -3.53 -13.98
CA VAL A 284 5.69 -3.79 -14.08
C VAL A 284 6.05 -5.18 -13.53
N LEU A 285 5.41 -5.62 -12.45
CA LEU A 285 5.63 -6.95 -11.88
C LEU A 285 5.07 -8.06 -12.78
N LYS A 286 3.88 -7.86 -13.36
CA LYS A 286 3.28 -8.79 -14.34
C LYS A 286 4.17 -8.93 -15.61
N GLU A 287 4.69 -7.80 -16.12
CA GLU A 287 5.63 -7.79 -17.25
C GLU A 287 6.95 -8.52 -16.93
N ALA A 288 7.36 -8.54 -15.66
CA ALA A 288 8.53 -9.28 -15.18
C ALA A 288 8.25 -10.79 -14.98
N GLY A 289 7.02 -11.27 -15.21
CA GLY A 289 6.66 -12.68 -15.13
C GLY A 289 5.97 -13.12 -13.83
N ILE A 290 5.57 -12.19 -12.96
CA ILE A 290 4.81 -12.50 -11.75
C ILE A 290 3.35 -12.78 -12.12
N GLU A 291 2.82 -13.94 -11.74
CA GLU A 291 1.49 -14.38 -12.15
C GLU A 291 0.37 -13.70 -11.38
N GLN A 292 0.51 -13.54 -10.06
CA GLN A 292 -0.51 -12.92 -9.21
C GLN A 292 0.05 -11.75 -8.41
N VAL A 293 -0.65 -10.62 -8.41
CA VAL A 293 -0.26 -9.41 -7.69
C VAL A 293 -1.43 -8.92 -6.84
N PHE A 294 -1.26 -8.94 -5.54
CA PHE A 294 -2.22 -8.46 -4.55
C PHE A 294 -1.77 -7.11 -3.98
N GLY A 295 -2.70 -6.24 -3.64
CA GLY A 295 -2.43 -4.99 -2.97
C GLY A 295 -2.82 -5.05 -1.49
N LEU A 296 -1.92 -4.61 -0.62
CA LEU A 296 -2.17 -4.46 0.82
C LEU A 296 -1.80 -3.05 1.24
N THR A 297 -2.76 -2.26 1.71
CA THR A 297 -2.52 -0.86 2.08
C THR A 297 -2.92 -0.56 3.52
N VAL A 298 -2.18 0.36 4.15
CA VAL A 298 -2.49 0.79 5.52
C VAL A 298 -3.86 1.46 5.54
N ALA A 299 -4.12 2.36 4.60
CA ALA A 299 -5.40 3.07 4.56
C ALA A 299 -5.90 3.28 3.13
N ARG A 300 -7.17 3.62 3.03
CA ARG A 300 -7.84 3.95 1.77
C ARG A 300 -8.67 5.22 1.93
N LEU A 301 -8.67 6.10 0.94
CA LEU A 301 -9.66 7.18 0.85
C LEU A 301 -11.06 6.60 0.72
N PRO A 302 -12.03 7.16 1.45
CA PRO A 302 -13.44 6.75 1.38
C PRO A 302 -14.04 6.82 -0.02
#